data_7d4a846b58eafceebf7f3fb7ca58435d
#
_entry.id   7d4a846b58eafceebf7f3fb7ca58435d
#
_cell.length_a   1.000
_cell.length_b   1.000
_cell.length_c   1.000
_cell.angle_alpha   90.00
_cell.angle_beta   90.00
_cell.angle_gamma   90.00
#
_symmetry.space_group_name_H-M   'P 1'
#
loop_
_entity.id
_entity.type
_entity.pdbx_description
1 polymer ?
#
loop_
_entity_poly.entity_id
_entity_poly.type
_entity_poly.pdbx_seq_one_letter_code
_entity_poly.pdbx_strand_id
1 'polypeptide(L)'
;LKKTIGVLLLTYNEEIHLERCIHNVQKLSNQIFIIDSFSTDNTLAIAAKYNIPVVQNKFIHHANQINKALEIYPFETDYIIRVDCDELLSDSLIEEIHTCLNDEALSSINGFYMQRKVFFMGGIIQYGMTNPIWLLRIWKRGEGQCDDKWMDEKIVLKQPNTYNLKNLIIDHNLNNLTWWTQKHNLYASRESLEVLKHRYLQADQLQDKLPIKDLIIHILKSFYNKSPIFVRSILLFHYSYFFRLGILDGIRGLMWNILQVFWYRFLVDAKVYEFENSFDFDKTRIKEALKEIV
;
A
#
# COMPACT_ATOMS: atom_id res chain seq x y z
N LEU A 1 10.87 -31.39 5.04
CA LEU A 1 9.44 -31.14 4.83
C LEU A 1 9.26 -29.89 3.97
N LYS A 2 8.34 -29.96 3.00
CA LYS A 2 8.01 -28.83 2.13
C LYS A 2 7.34 -27.74 2.98
N LYS A 3 7.85 -26.50 2.92
CA LYS A 3 7.28 -25.37 3.64
C LYS A 3 5.90 -25.00 3.12
N THR A 4 5.02 -24.65 4.02
CA THR A 4 3.64 -24.28 3.73
C THR A 4 3.46 -22.77 3.79
N ILE A 5 2.56 -22.24 2.96
CA ILE A 5 2.21 -20.82 2.93
C ILE A 5 0.69 -20.67 2.94
N GLY A 6 0.19 -19.75 3.74
CA GLY A 6 -1.21 -19.38 3.73
C GLY A 6 -1.42 -17.97 3.24
N VAL A 7 -2.60 -17.72 2.69
CA VAL A 7 -2.97 -16.44 2.07
C VAL A 7 -3.91 -15.68 3.00
N LEU A 8 -3.61 -14.42 3.23
CA LEU A 8 -4.46 -13.47 3.94
C LEU A 8 -4.99 -12.44 2.95
N LEU A 9 -6.31 -12.33 2.82
CA LEU A 9 -7.00 -11.31 2.02
C LEU A 9 -7.77 -10.36 2.94
N LEU A 10 -7.71 -9.08 2.65
CA LEU A 10 -8.54 -8.05 3.27
C LEU A 10 -9.61 -7.63 2.27
N THR A 11 -10.89 -7.60 2.70
CA THR A 11 -12.00 -7.27 1.80
C THR A 11 -12.89 -6.15 2.35
N TYR A 12 -13.34 -5.29 1.44
CA TYR A 12 -14.46 -4.37 1.61
C TYR A 12 -15.05 -4.01 0.26
N ASN A 13 -16.20 -4.60 -0.08
CA ASN A 13 -16.90 -4.42 -1.36
C ASN A 13 -15.98 -4.75 -2.57
N GLU A 14 -15.51 -6.00 -2.61
CA GLU A 14 -14.55 -6.51 -3.58
C GLU A 14 -15.18 -7.51 -4.56
N GLU A 15 -16.52 -7.46 -4.79
CA GLU A 15 -17.22 -8.42 -5.65
C GLU A 15 -16.64 -8.53 -7.06
N ILE A 16 -16.10 -7.42 -7.60
CA ILE A 16 -15.54 -7.41 -8.95
C ILE A 16 -14.12 -8.01 -9.04
N HIS A 17 -13.42 -8.12 -7.91
CA HIS A 17 -12.02 -8.59 -7.86
C HIS A 17 -11.90 -9.97 -7.23
N LEU A 18 -12.71 -10.29 -6.21
CA LEU A 18 -12.45 -11.38 -5.29
C LEU A 18 -12.40 -12.75 -6.00
N GLU A 19 -13.30 -13.05 -6.93
CA GLU A 19 -13.28 -14.33 -7.63
C GLU A 19 -11.99 -14.54 -8.43
N ARG A 20 -11.56 -13.52 -9.16
CA ARG A 20 -10.30 -13.53 -9.90
C ARG A 20 -9.09 -13.67 -8.97
N CYS A 21 -9.10 -12.97 -7.84
CA CYS A 21 -8.04 -13.06 -6.84
C CYS A 21 -7.95 -14.49 -6.26
N ILE A 22 -9.09 -15.08 -5.87
CA ILE A 22 -9.14 -16.47 -5.37
C ILE A 22 -8.52 -17.44 -6.37
N HIS A 23 -8.93 -17.40 -7.63
CA HIS A 23 -8.36 -18.27 -8.67
C HIS A 23 -6.85 -18.07 -8.86
N ASN A 24 -6.37 -16.84 -8.70
CA ASN A 24 -4.95 -16.55 -8.80
C ASN A 24 -4.17 -17.10 -7.61
N VAL A 25 -4.60 -16.81 -6.37
CA VAL A 25 -3.87 -17.23 -5.18
C VAL A 25 -4.01 -18.72 -4.87
N GLN A 26 -5.05 -19.40 -5.37
CA GLN A 26 -5.18 -20.87 -5.30
C GLN A 26 -4.05 -21.61 -6.03
N LYS A 27 -3.42 -21.00 -7.02
CA LYS A 27 -2.20 -21.56 -7.67
C LYS A 27 -1.03 -21.63 -6.68
N LEU A 28 -1.02 -20.77 -5.66
CA LEU A 28 0.01 -20.77 -4.62
C LEU A 28 -0.39 -21.63 -3.42
N SER A 29 -1.62 -21.46 -2.91
CA SER A 29 -2.13 -22.16 -1.73
C SER A 29 -3.64 -22.19 -1.68
N ASN A 30 -4.19 -23.32 -1.16
CA ASN A 30 -5.61 -23.43 -0.84
C ASN A 30 -5.95 -22.97 0.60
N GLN A 31 -4.95 -22.61 1.41
CA GLN A 31 -5.14 -22.08 2.76
C GLN A 31 -5.35 -20.56 2.71
N ILE A 32 -6.56 -20.15 2.31
CA ILE A 32 -6.95 -18.76 2.13
C ILE A 32 -7.85 -18.36 3.28
N PHE A 33 -7.55 -17.23 3.93
CA PHE A 33 -8.34 -16.61 4.98
C PHE A 33 -8.70 -15.18 4.61
N ILE A 34 -9.95 -14.81 4.83
CA ILE A 34 -10.47 -13.46 4.55
C ILE A 34 -10.84 -12.78 5.86
N ILE A 35 -10.38 -11.53 6.04
CA ILE A 35 -10.95 -10.60 7.01
C ILE A 35 -11.74 -9.53 6.27
N ASP A 36 -13.05 -9.48 6.50
CA ASP A 36 -13.98 -8.62 5.81
C ASP A 36 -14.42 -7.42 6.67
N SER A 37 -14.48 -6.24 6.07
CA SER A 37 -14.85 -4.99 6.74
C SER A 37 -16.36 -4.68 6.64
N PHE A 38 -17.23 -5.71 6.78
CA PHE A 38 -18.68 -5.61 6.62
C PHE A 38 -19.09 -5.19 5.19
N SER A 39 -18.64 -5.94 4.20
CA SER A 39 -19.06 -5.78 2.80
C SER A 39 -20.57 -5.88 2.64
N THR A 40 -21.13 -5.04 1.77
CA THR A 40 -22.56 -4.93 1.49
C THR A 40 -22.94 -5.39 0.08
N ASP A 41 -21.94 -5.75 -0.73
CA ASP A 41 -22.05 -6.33 -2.07
C ASP A 41 -21.97 -7.87 -2.03
N ASN A 42 -21.70 -8.52 -3.16
CA ASN A 42 -21.62 -9.97 -3.26
C ASN A 42 -20.29 -10.58 -2.74
N THR A 43 -19.40 -9.80 -2.12
CA THR A 43 -18.10 -10.28 -1.62
C THR A 43 -18.23 -11.52 -0.74
N LEU A 44 -19.14 -11.51 0.25
CA LEU A 44 -19.33 -12.65 1.16
C LEU A 44 -19.93 -13.88 0.46
N ALA A 45 -20.83 -13.67 -0.49
CA ALA A 45 -21.41 -14.76 -1.28
C ALA A 45 -20.36 -15.45 -2.17
N ILE A 46 -19.44 -14.66 -2.74
CA ILE A 46 -18.30 -15.19 -3.51
C ILE A 46 -17.38 -16.02 -2.60
N ALA A 47 -16.99 -15.51 -1.44
CA ALA A 47 -16.14 -16.24 -0.49
C ALA A 47 -16.79 -17.58 -0.07
N ALA A 48 -18.10 -17.58 0.22
CA ALA A 48 -18.86 -18.78 0.56
C ALA A 48 -18.90 -19.81 -0.58
N LYS A 49 -19.05 -19.37 -1.83
CA LYS A 49 -19.00 -20.23 -3.04
C LYS A 49 -17.70 -21.05 -3.11
N TYR A 50 -16.59 -20.47 -2.69
CA TYR A 50 -15.27 -21.13 -2.67
C TYR A 50 -14.90 -21.78 -1.33
N ASN A 51 -15.86 -21.85 -0.38
CA ASN A 51 -15.66 -22.40 0.98
C ASN A 51 -14.46 -21.76 1.72
N ILE A 52 -14.22 -20.46 1.52
CA ILE A 52 -13.13 -19.74 2.19
C ILE A 52 -13.63 -19.23 3.54
N PRO A 53 -12.89 -19.50 4.64
CA PRO A 53 -13.21 -18.95 5.95
C PRO A 53 -13.11 -17.42 5.95
N VAL A 54 -14.19 -16.78 6.43
CA VAL A 54 -14.29 -15.32 6.54
C VAL A 54 -14.60 -14.94 7.99
N VAL A 55 -13.91 -13.94 8.49
CA VAL A 55 -14.28 -13.25 9.74
C VAL A 55 -14.55 -11.79 9.44
N GLN A 56 -15.66 -11.28 9.92
CA GLN A 56 -15.99 -9.85 9.81
C GLN A 56 -15.42 -9.08 10.99
N ASN A 57 -14.73 -7.98 10.71
CA ASN A 57 -14.20 -7.05 11.69
C ASN A 57 -14.46 -5.61 11.25
N LYS A 58 -14.95 -4.78 12.17
CA LYS A 58 -15.21 -3.37 11.88
C LYS A 58 -13.92 -2.66 11.49
N PHE A 59 -13.92 -1.99 10.34
CA PHE A 59 -12.76 -1.24 9.88
C PHE A 59 -12.51 -0.02 10.79
N ILE A 60 -11.32 0.06 11.34
CA ILE A 60 -10.78 1.24 12.00
C ILE A 60 -9.72 1.85 11.08
N HIS A 61 -8.66 1.11 10.81
CA HIS A 61 -7.61 1.38 9.82
C HIS A 61 -6.96 0.05 9.38
N HIS A 62 -6.17 0.08 8.33
CA HIS A 62 -5.60 -1.14 7.73
C HIS A 62 -4.74 -1.96 8.71
N ALA A 63 -3.90 -1.30 9.52
CA ALA A 63 -3.06 -1.99 10.50
C ALA A 63 -3.90 -2.77 11.52
N ASN A 64 -5.02 -2.18 12.00
CA ASN A 64 -5.95 -2.89 12.90
C ASN A 64 -6.54 -4.14 12.23
N GLN A 65 -6.98 -4.04 10.95
CA GLN A 65 -7.52 -5.18 10.21
C GLN A 65 -6.47 -6.30 10.06
N ILE A 66 -5.24 -5.94 9.66
CA ILE A 66 -4.17 -6.92 9.47
C ILE A 66 -3.81 -7.60 10.80
N ASN A 67 -3.59 -6.83 11.87
CA ASN A 67 -3.21 -7.37 13.17
C ASN A 67 -4.33 -8.27 13.74
N LYS A 68 -5.60 -7.86 13.59
CA LYS A 68 -6.72 -8.70 13.97
C LYS A 68 -6.78 -10.00 13.17
N ALA A 69 -6.54 -9.95 11.86
CA ALA A 69 -6.48 -11.13 11.03
C ALA A 69 -5.35 -12.08 11.43
N LEU A 70 -4.17 -11.55 11.78
CA LEU A 70 -3.04 -12.36 12.23
C LEU A 70 -3.29 -13.03 13.59
N GLU A 71 -4.00 -12.36 14.50
CA GLU A 71 -4.39 -12.90 15.80
C GLU A 71 -5.31 -14.12 15.67
N ILE A 72 -6.25 -14.08 14.73
CA ILE A 72 -7.29 -15.11 14.57
C ILE A 72 -7.05 -16.03 13.35
N TYR A 73 -5.85 -15.98 12.76
CA TYR A 73 -5.50 -16.74 11.57
C TYR A 73 -5.68 -18.25 11.77
N PRO A 74 -6.52 -18.93 11.00
CA PRO A 74 -7.00 -20.28 11.34
C PRO A 74 -6.06 -21.41 10.93
N PHE A 75 -5.02 -21.15 10.13
CA PHE A 75 -4.20 -22.19 9.53
C PHE A 75 -2.81 -22.32 10.17
N GLU A 76 -2.33 -23.56 10.32
CA GLU A 76 -0.99 -23.88 10.76
C GLU A 76 -0.02 -23.90 9.57
N THR A 77 0.40 -22.72 9.11
CA THR A 77 1.34 -22.55 7.99
C THR A 77 2.69 -22.04 8.48
N ASP A 78 3.78 -22.34 7.74
CA ASP A 78 5.11 -21.81 8.04
C ASP A 78 5.20 -20.31 7.73
N TYR A 79 4.56 -19.89 6.63
CA TYR A 79 4.55 -18.51 6.15
C TYR A 79 3.14 -18.01 5.86
N ILE A 80 2.99 -16.69 5.89
CA ILE A 80 1.77 -15.99 5.48
C ILE A 80 2.15 -15.02 4.36
N ILE A 81 1.31 -14.96 3.32
CA ILE A 81 1.33 -13.91 2.31
C ILE A 81 0.07 -13.06 2.42
N ARG A 82 0.23 -11.73 2.47
CA ARG A 82 -0.88 -10.80 2.27
C ARG A 82 -0.98 -10.42 0.81
N VAL A 83 -2.18 -10.54 0.26
CA VAL A 83 -2.52 -10.10 -1.10
C VAL A 83 -3.76 -9.23 -1.02
N ASP A 84 -3.78 -8.10 -1.72
CA ASP A 84 -4.98 -7.27 -1.84
C ASP A 84 -5.84 -7.81 -3.00
N CYS A 85 -7.16 -7.70 -2.94
CA CYS A 85 -8.06 -8.37 -3.90
C CYS A 85 -7.89 -7.93 -5.36
N ASP A 86 -7.40 -6.71 -5.56
CA ASP A 86 -7.05 -6.17 -6.88
C ASP A 86 -5.62 -6.52 -7.34
N GLU A 87 -4.86 -7.28 -6.53
CA GLU A 87 -3.51 -7.72 -6.88
C GLU A 87 -3.51 -9.14 -7.47
N LEU A 88 -2.60 -9.39 -8.42
CA LEU A 88 -2.36 -10.69 -9.04
C LEU A 88 -0.90 -11.08 -8.94
N LEU A 89 -0.65 -12.29 -8.45
CA LEU A 89 0.67 -12.91 -8.48
C LEU A 89 0.94 -13.40 -9.92
N SER A 90 2.07 -13.00 -10.53
CA SER A 90 2.49 -13.60 -11.81
C SER A 90 2.83 -15.08 -11.62
N ASP A 91 2.64 -15.89 -12.66
CA ASP A 91 2.96 -17.32 -12.56
C ASP A 91 4.44 -17.53 -12.22
N SER A 92 5.33 -16.71 -12.76
CA SER A 92 6.76 -16.72 -12.41
C SER A 92 7.03 -16.35 -10.96
N LEU A 93 6.21 -15.45 -10.34
CA LEU A 93 6.32 -15.14 -8.92
C LEU A 93 5.89 -16.32 -8.04
N ILE A 94 4.82 -17.02 -8.42
CA ILE A 94 4.34 -18.20 -7.70
C ILE A 94 5.40 -19.30 -7.68
N GLU A 95 6.03 -19.58 -8.84
CA GLU A 95 7.13 -20.54 -8.95
C GLU A 95 8.35 -20.12 -8.11
N GLU A 96 8.72 -18.84 -8.16
CA GLU A 96 9.82 -18.30 -7.36
C GLU A 96 9.53 -18.44 -5.84
N ILE A 97 8.31 -18.14 -5.40
CA ILE A 97 7.92 -18.31 -3.99
C ILE A 97 8.11 -19.76 -3.55
N HIS A 98 7.58 -20.73 -4.33
CA HIS A 98 7.72 -22.13 -4.00
C HIS A 98 9.20 -22.58 -3.97
N THR A 99 10.02 -22.08 -4.86
CA THR A 99 11.45 -22.37 -4.90
C THR A 99 12.15 -21.80 -3.67
N CYS A 100 11.95 -20.51 -3.40
CA CYS A 100 12.63 -19.83 -2.29
C CYS A 100 12.22 -20.37 -0.90
N LEU A 101 10.94 -20.72 -0.70
CA LEU A 101 10.49 -21.28 0.56
C LEU A 101 11.09 -22.67 0.86
N ASN A 102 11.45 -23.42 -0.18
CA ASN A 102 12.02 -24.76 -0.03
C ASN A 102 13.55 -24.80 -0.21
N ASP A 103 14.20 -23.66 -0.44
CA ASP A 103 15.65 -23.55 -0.50
C ASP A 103 16.27 -23.53 0.91
N GLU A 104 17.11 -24.51 1.20
CA GLU A 104 17.81 -24.60 2.50
C GLU A 104 18.71 -23.39 2.76
N ALA A 105 19.30 -22.79 1.74
CA ALA A 105 20.12 -21.59 1.83
C ALA A 105 19.32 -20.36 2.32
N LEU A 106 18.00 -20.36 2.10
CA LEU A 106 17.07 -19.32 2.53
C LEU A 106 16.28 -19.67 3.80
N SER A 107 16.60 -20.78 4.47
CA SER A 107 15.86 -21.27 5.66
C SER A 107 15.84 -20.30 6.84
N SER A 108 16.84 -19.44 6.95
CA SER A 108 16.90 -18.36 7.96
C SER A 108 16.08 -17.13 7.62
N ILE A 109 15.62 -16.99 6.36
CA ILE A 109 14.83 -15.85 5.90
C ILE A 109 13.45 -15.90 6.55
N ASN A 110 13.04 -14.79 7.17
CA ASN A 110 11.75 -14.66 7.81
C ASN A 110 10.81 -13.64 7.15
N GLY A 111 11.28 -12.98 6.07
CA GLY A 111 10.43 -12.11 5.26
C GLY A 111 10.92 -11.94 3.82
N PHE A 112 9.95 -11.85 2.89
CA PHE A 112 10.26 -11.66 1.47
C PHE A 112 9.60 -10.39 0.94
N TYR A 113 10.44 -9.53 0.37
CA TYR A 113 9.97 -8.37 -0.39
C TYR A 113 9.71 -8.78 -1.83
N MET A 114 8.65 -8.21 -2.41
CA MET A 114 8.34 -8.34 -3.82
C MET A 114 8.08 -6.98 -4.44
N GLN A 115 8.28 -6.88 -5.74
CA GLN A 115 8.00 -5.67 -6.51
C GLN A 115 6.53 -5.65 -6.90
N ARG A 116 5.85 -4.52 -6.63
CA ARG A 116 4.52 -4.25 -7.15
C ARG A 116 4.59 -3.30 -8.34
N LYS A 117 3.92 -3.65 -9.43
CA LYS A 117 3.67 -2.76 -10.56
C LYS A 117 2.19 -2.58 -10.77
N VAL A 118 1.82 -1.42 -11.28
CA VAL A 118 0.42 -1.07 -11.54
C VAL A 118 0.05 -1.39 -12.97
N PHE A 119 -1.09 -2.05 -13.17
CA PHE A 119 -1.74 -2.19 -14.46
C PHE A 119 -2.75 -1.06 -14.62
N PHE A 120 -2.57 -0.21 -15.63
CA PHE A 120 -3.39 0.96 -15.86
C PHE A 120 -3.71 1.12 -17.34
N MET A 121 -5.00 1.34 -17.66
CA MET A 121 -5.47 1.59 -19.02
C MET A 121 -4.92 0.59 -20.06
N GLY A 122 -5.05 -0.73 -19.75
CA GLY A 122 -4.69 -1.80 -20.67
C GLY A 122 -3.20 -2.15 -20.73
N GLY A 123 -2.38 -1.75 -19.75
CA GLY A 123 -0.98 -2.17 -19.68
C GLY A 123 -0.29 -1.83 -18.37
N ILE A 124 0.84 -2.47 -18.15
CA ILE A 124 1.67 -2.24 -16.97
C ILE A 124 2.44 -0.94 -17.13
N ILE A 125 2.39 -0.08 -16.12
CA ILE A 125 3.27 1.09 -16.01
C ILE A 125 4.67 0.61 -15.61
N GLN A 126 5.65 0.83 -16.49
CA GLN A 126 7.02 0.34 -16.30
C GLN A 126 7.94 1.36 -15.63
N TYR A 127 7.72 2.63 -15.91
CA TYR A 127 8.61 3.73 -15.56
C TYR A 127 7.95 4.73 -14.60
N GLY A 128 8.68 5.75 -14.21
CA GLY A 128 8.19 6.78 -13.31
C GLY A 128 8.56 6.52 -11.84
N MET A 129 8.12 7.42 -10.98
CA MET A 129 8.51 7.43 -9.56
C MET A 129 7.81 6.34 -8.73
N THR A 130 6.63 5.92 -9.17
CA THR A 130 5.79 4.96 -8.46
C THR A 130 6.08 3.51 -8.84
N ASN A 131 7.15 3.24 -9.62
CA ASN A 131 7.49 1.90 -10.07
C ASN A 131 9.00 1.66 -10.08
N PRO A 132 9.43 0.50 -9.60
CA PRO A 132 8.67 -0.46 -8.80
C PRO A 132 8.54 -0.01 -7.33
N ILE A 133 7.49 -0.47 -6.67
CA ILE A 133 7.36 -0.35 -5.21
C ILE A 133 7.72 -1.70 -4.59
N TRP A 134 8.63 -1.69 -3.62
CA TRP A 134 8.98 -2.87 -2.86
C TRP A 134 8.10 -3.00 -1.62
N LEU A 135 7.42 -4.14 -1.48
CA LEU A 135 6.51 -4.43 -0.38
C LEU A 135 6.93 -5.74 0.30
N LEU A 136 7.02 -5.72 1.64
CA LEU A 136 7.11 -6.93 2.44
C LEU A 136 5.73 -7.59 2.49
N ARG A 137 5.53 -8.63 1.69
CA ARG A 137 4.23 -9.30 1.53
C ARG A 137 4.21 -10.72 2.06
N ILE A 138 5.38 -11.36 2.22
CA ILE A 138 5.49 -12.70 2.79
C ILE A 138 6.33 -12.61 4.05
N TRP A 139 5.88 -13.27 5.11
CA TRP A 139 6.64 -13.39 6.35
C TRP A 139 6.36 -14.71 7.04
N LYS A 140 7.33 -15.17 7.85
CA LYS A 140 7.20 -16.35 8.69
C LYS A 140 6.12 -16.13 9.74
N ARG A 141 5.21 -17.09 9.89
CA ARG A 141 4.08 -16.95 10.83
C ARG A 141 4.59 -16.66 12.26
N GLY A 142 3.95 -15.67 12.90
CA GLY A 142 4.34 -15.19 14.23
C GLY A 142 5.49 -14.19 14.29
N GLU A 143 6.19 -13.93 13.15
CA GLU A 143 7.29 -12.96 13.08
C GLU A 143 6.85 -11.56 12.64
N GLY A 144 5.77 -11.46 11.85
CA GLY A 144 5.30 -10.18 11.29
C GLY A 144 4.13 -9.60 12.07
N GLN A 145 4.17 -8.28 12.24
CA GLN A 145 3.09 -7.47 12.77
C GLN A 145 2.99 -6.19 11.95
N CYS A 146 1.78 -5.67 11.74
CA CYS A 146 1.60 -4.37 11.09
C CYS A 146 1.86 -3.25 12.08
N ASP A 147 2.66 -2.24 11.71
CA ASP A 147 2.85 -1.04 12.52
C ASP A 147 1.54 -0.25 12.62
N ASP A 148 1.27 0.30 13.81
CA ASP A 148 0.00 0.97 14.11
C ASP A 148 0.00 2.41 13.57
N LYS A 149 -0.06 2.53 12.23
CA LYS A 149 -0.16 3.80 11.52
C LYS A 149 -1.46 3.90 10.73
N TRP A 150 -1.99 5.11 10.65
CA TRP A 150 -3.20 5.39 9.87
C TRP A 150 -2.97 5.35 8.35
N MET A 151 -1.76 5.71 7.92
CA MET A 151 -1.35 5.75 6.51
C MET A 151 0.05 5.15 6.37
N ASP A 152 0.31 4.54 5.21
CA ASP A 152 1.59 3.89 4.88
C ASP A 152 2.03 2.81 5.89
N GLU A 153 1.04 2.06 6.40
CA GLU A 153 1.26 0.93 7.30
C GLU A 153 2.20 -0.11 6.69
N LYS A 154 3.12 -0.62 7.48
CA LYS A 154 4.12 -1.61 7.05
C LYS A 154 4.11 -2.82 7.96
N ILE A 155 4.36 -3.97 7.35
CA ILE A 155 4.69 -5.16 8.14
C ILE A 155 6.10 -4.97 8.71
N VAL A 156 6.22 -5.09 10.02
CA VAL A 156 7.48 -5.06 10.77
C VAL A 156 7.74 -6.47 11.29
N LEU A 157 8.95 -6.96 11.09
CA LEU A 157 9.38 -8.27 11.58
C LEU A 157 10.06 -8.11 12.94
N LYS A 158 9.84 -9.06 13.84
CA LYS A 158 10.51 -9.10 15.16
C LYS A 158 12.03 -9.17 15.02
N GLN A 159 12.50 -10.01 14.08
CA GLN A 159 13.90 -10.15 13.73
C GLN A 159 14.03 -10.09 12.20
N PRO A 160 14.32 -8.90 11.62
CA PRO A 160 14.33 -8.74 10.17
C PRO A 160 15.51 -9.46 9.52
N ASN A 161 15.24 -10.58 8.86
CA ASN A 161 16.14 -11.23 7.92
C ASN A 161 15.36 -11.47 6.63
N THR A 162 15.60 -10.65 5.60
CA THR A 162 14.72 -10.54 4.46
C THR A 162 15.42 -10.83 3.14
N TYR A 163 14.64 -11.31 2.16
CA TYR A 163 15.07 -11.59 0.80
C TYR A 163 14.18 -10.86 -0.21
N ASN A 164 14.76 -10.41 -1.31
CA ASN A 164 14.03 -9.71 -2.37
C ASN A 164 13.73 -10.67 -3.52
N LEU A 165 12.46 -10.96 -3.74
CA LEU A 165 11.99 -11.73 -4.90
C LEU A 165 12.16 -10.90 -6.18
N LYS A 166 12.40 -11.58 -7.31
CA LYS A 166 12.70 -10.94 -8.59
C LYS A 166 11.44 -10.65 -9.41
N ASN A 167 10.41 -11.50 -9.22
CA ASN A 167 9.18 -11.45 -9.99
C ASN A 167 8.13 -10.52 -9.34
N LEU A 168 7.04 -10.26 -10.08
CA LEU A 168 6.14 -9.14 -9.81
C LEU A 168 4.80 -9.59 -9.24
N ILE A 169 4.27 -8.79 -8.31
CA ILE A 169 2.85 -8.69 -8.04
C ILE A 169 2.29 -7.52 -8.86
N ILE A 170 1.13 -7.73 -9.49
CA ILE A 170 0.50 -6.75 -10.38
C ILE A 170 -0.75 -6.22 -9.72
N ASP A 171 -0.75 -4.94 -9.39
CA ASP A 171 -1.93 -4.18 -8.94
C ASP A 171 -2.79 -3.89 -10.17
N HIS A 172 -3.91 -4.61 -10.30
CA HIS A 172 -4.81 -4.52 -11.44
C HIS A 172 -6.25 -4.29 -10.96
N ASN A 173 -6.53 -3.06 -10.62
CA ASN A 173 -7.87 -2.65 -10.23
C ASN A 173 -8.80 -2.58 -11.46
N LEU A 174 -9.98 -3.19 -11.34
CA LEU A 174 -11.00 -3.27 -12.40
C LEU A 174 -12.00 -2.12 -12.36
N ASN A 175 -11.96 -1.29 -11.32
CA ASN A 175 -12.84 -0.13 -11.22
C ASN A 175 -12.50 0.90 -12.28
N ASN A 176 -13.50 1.69 -12.67
CA ASN A 176 -13.33 2.74 -13.66
C ASN A 176 -12.63 3.98 -13.09
N LEU A 177 -12.32 4.93 -13.97
CA LEU A 177 -11.61 6.16 -13.60
C LEU A 177 -12.42 7.05 -12.65
N THR A 178 -13.76 7.05 -12.74
CA THR A 178 -14.64 7.80 -11.82
C THR A 178 -14.46 7.31 -10.40
N TRP A 179 -14.54 5.99 -10.18
CA TRP A 179 -14.31 5.38 -8.87
C TRP A 179 -12.87 5.69 -8.37
N TRP A 180 -11.88 5.54 -9.26
CA TRP A 180 -10.49 5.81 -8.93
C TRP A 180 -10.28 7.26 -8.44
N THR A 181 -10.83 8.25 -9.17
CA THR A 181 -10.72 9.67 -8.77
C THR A 181 -11.44 9.98 -7.47
N GLN A 182 -12.63 9.39 -7.24
CA GLN A 182 -13.36 9.52 -5.97
C GLN A 182 -12.55 8.96 -4.80
N LYS A 183 -11.99 7.75 -4.95
CA LYS A 183 -11.13 7.12 -3.93
C LYS A 183 -9.89 7.97 -3.61
N HIS A 184 -9.22 8.48 -4.65
CA HIS A 184 -8.04 9.34 -4.48
C HIS A 184 -8.39 10.71 -3.89
N ASN A 185 -9.58 11.24 -4.16
CA ASN A 185 -10.04 12.46 -3.48
C ASN A 185 -10.22 12.24 -1.97
N LEU A 186 -10.75 11.09 -1.54
CA LEU A 186 -10.84 10.73 -0.12
C LEU A 186 -9.45 10.53 0.51
N TYR A 187 -8.54 9.87 -0.22
CA TYR A 187 -7.16 9.72 0.23
C TYR A 187 -6.45 11.07 0.38
N ALA A 188 -6.63 11.98 -0.58
CA ALA A 188 -6.08 13.32 -0.49
C ALA A 188 -6.60 14.10 0.73
N SER A 189 -7.87 13.91 1.14
CA SER A 189 -8.42 14.51 2.35
C SER A 189 -7.75 13.95 3.62
N ARG A 190 -7.50 12.63 3.67
CA ARG A 190 -6.79 12.01 4.80
C ARG A 190 -5.34 12.46 4.87
N GLU A 191 -4.64 12.43 3.74
CA GLU A 191 -3.23 12.84 3.66
C GLU A 191 -3.07 14.33 3.99
N SER A 192 -4.00 15.19 3.58
CA SER A 192 -3.94 16.63 3.92
C SER A 192 -4.04 16.85 5.44
N LEU A 193 -4.89 16.08 6.13
CA LEU A 193 -4.96 16.12 7.60
C LEU A 193 -3.66 15.68 8.26
N GLU A 194 -3.03 14.61 7.77
CA GLU A 194 -1.74 14.17 8.30
C GLU A 194 -0.63 15.22 8.06
N VAL A 195 -0.62 15.87 6.90
CA VAL A 195 0.30 16.99 6.63
C VAL A 195 0.09 18.13 7.59
N LEU A 196 -1.17 18.51 7.87
CA LEU A 196 -1.52 19.55 8.82
C LEU A 196 -1.13 19.18 10.25
N LYS A 197 -1.43 17.97 10.70
CA LYS A 197 -1.02 17.45 12.02
C LYS A 197 0.49 17.52 12.20
N HIS A 198 1.24 17.02 11.22
CA HIS A 198 2.70 17.07 11.26
C HIS A 198 3.22 18.52 11.32
N ARG A 199 2.63 19.43 10.52
CA ARG A 199 3.04 20.83 10.44
C ARG A 199 2.75 21.63 11.73
N TYR A 200 1.61 21.36 12.37
CA TYR A 200 1.11 22.20 13.46
C TYR A 200 1.18 21.54 14.84
N LEU A 201 1.10 20.22 14.94
CA LEU A 201 1.03 19.50 16.23
C LEU A 201 2.32 18.75 16.58
N GLN A 202 3.12 18.31 15.58
CA GLN A 202 4.29 17.45 15.78
C GLN A 202 5.63 18.15 15.47
N ALA A 203 5.66 19.47 15.38
CA ALA A 203 6.82 20.26 14.94
C ALA A 203 8.11 20.05 15.75
N ASP A 204 8.05 19.42 16.92
CA ASP A 204 9.16 19.33 17.89
C ASP A 204 9.75 17.91 18.09
N GLN A 205 9.33 16.90 17.31
CA GLN A 205 9.94 15.56 17.43
C GLN A 205 11.24 15.49 16.63
N LEU A 206 12.36 15.55 17.34
CA LEU A 206 13.72 15.33 16.82
C LEU A 206 13.85 13.92 16.24
N GLN A 207 14.36 13.85 15.01
CA GLN A 207 14.54 12.61 14.26
C GLN A 207 15.78 11.86 14.75
N ASP A 208 15.62 10.55 14.98
CA ASP A 208 16.73 9.65 15.22
C ASP A 208 17.72 9.61 14.04
N LYS A 209 18.97 9.29 14.35
CA LYS A 209 20.07 9.19 13.36
C LYS A 209 19.76 8.12 12.31
N LEU A 210 19.59 8.55 11.06
CA LEU A 210 19.31 7.68 9.92
C LEU A 210 20.59 7.12 9.28
N PRO A 211 20.57 5.89 8.72
CA PRO A 211 21.66 5.37 7.87
C PRO A 211 21.91 6.24 6.64
N ILE A 212 23.14 6.25 6.11
CA ILE A 212 23.57 7.15 5.02
C ILE A 212 22.71 7.02 3.75
N LYS A 213 22.23 5.81 3.42
CA LYS A 213 21.31 5.62 2.27
C LYS A 213 19.96 6.31 2.47
N ASP A 214 19.48 6.33 3.70
CA ASP A 214 18.24 7.00 4.07
C ASP A 214 18.42 8.51 4.16
N LEU A 215 19.65 8.99 4.37
CA LEU A 215 19.99 10.42 4.43
C LEU A 215 19.69 11.14 3.10
N ILE A 216 20.03 10.55 1.96
CA ILE A 216 19.72 11.14 0.63
C ILE A 216 18.21 11.23 0.42
N ILE A 217 17.48 10.16 0.72
CA ILE A 217 16.03 10.13 0.63
C ILE A 217 15.42 11.17 1.59
N HIS A 218 15.99 11.31 2.78
CA HIS A 218 15.57 12.28 3.77
C HIS A 218 15.83 13.73 3.31
N ILE A 219 16.98 14.02 2.71
CA ILE A 219 17.30 15.33 2.13
C ILE A 219 16.33 15.67 1.01
N LEU A 220 16.04 14.73 0.09
CA LEU A 220 15.07 14.93 -0.98
C LEU A 220 13.65 15.15 -0.44
N LYS A 221 13.23 14.38 0.56
CA LYS A 221 11.94 14.57 1.25
C LYS A 221 11.89 15.92 1.96
N SER A 222 12.97 16.31 2.65
CA SER A 222 13.04 17.60 3.32
C SER A 222 12.96 18.77 2.32
N PHE A 223 13.68 18.66 1.20
CA PHE A 223 13.61 19.63 0.11
C PHE A 223 12.19 19.72 -0.47
N TYR A 224 11.56 18.58 -0.76
CA TYR A 224 10.18 18.50 -1.22
C TYR A 224 9.22 19.15 -0.21
N ASN A 225 9.33 18.82 1.07
CA ASN A 225 8.44 19.36 2.12
C ASN A 225 8.64 20.87 2.36
N LYS A 226 9.84 21.39 2.14
CA LYS A 226 10.15 22.84 2.25
C LYS A 226 9.81 23.62 0.97
N SER A 227 9.60 22.93 -0.16
CA SER A 227 9.22 23.58 -1.40
C SER A 227 7.84 24.22 -1.28
N PRO A 228 7.60 25.38 -1.93
CA PRO A 228 6.28 26.00 -1.96
C PRO A 228 5.21 25.00 -2.41
N ILE A 229 4.05 25.03 -1.74
CA ILE A 229 2.88 24.25 -2.12
C ILE A 229 2.55 24.55 -3.60
N PHE A 230 1.98 23.58 -4.29
CA PHE A 230 1.70 23.57 -5.74
C PHE A 230 2.94 23.45 -6.63
N VAL A 231 4.05 24.18 -6.36
CA VAL A 231 5.30 24.06 -7.13
C VAL A 231 5.91 22.67 -7.01
N ARG A 232 5.85 22.09 -5.81
CA ARG A 232 6.40 20.75 -5.54
C ARG A 232 5.73 19.65 -6.37
N SER A 233 4.43 19.72 -6.62
CA SER A 233 3.71 18.77 -7.47
C SER A 233 4.12 18.85 -8.93
N ILE A 234 4.38 20.07 -9.44
CA ILE A 234 4.89 20.31 -10.79
C ILE A 234 6.31 19.73 -10.93
N LEU A 235 7.19 20.02 -9.97
CA LEU A 235 8.56 19.48 -9.97
C LEU A 235 8.58 17.96 -9.93
N LEU A 236 7.70 17.36 -9.11
CA LEU A 236 7.58 15.92 -8.99
C LEU A 236 7.11 15.26 -10.29
N PHE A 237 6.14 15.88 -10.97
CA PHE A 237 5.70 15.44 -12.29
C PHE A 237 6.86 15.43 -13.30
N HIS A 238 7.59 16.54 -13.41
CA HIS A 238 8.73 16.63 -14.34
C HIS A 238 9.79 15.59 -14.02
N TYR A 239 10.11 15.40 -12.73
CA TYR A 239 11.04 14.36 -12.29
C TYR A 239 10.56 12.96 -12.69
N SER A 240 9.30 12.62 -12.38
CA SER A 240 8.73 11.31 -12.67
C SER A 240 8.61 11.04 -14.18
N TYR A 241 8.09 12.01 -14.92
CA TYR A 241 7.76 11.82 -16.32
C TYR A 241 9.00 11.84 -17.23
N PHE A 242 9.94 12.78 -17.01
CA PHE A 242 11.12 12.92 -17.85
C PHE A 242 12.35 12.19 -17.28
N PHE A 243 12.72 12.45 -16.03
CA PHE A 243 13.96 11.89 -15.47
C PHE A 243 13.82 10.43 -15.04
N ARG A 244 12.63 10.00 -14.59
CA ARG A 244 12.33 8.60 -14.30
C ARG A 244 11.71 7.88 -15.50
N LEU A 245 11.79 8.47 -16.69
CA LEU A 245 11.39 7.91 -17.98
C LEU A 245 9.90 7.52 -18.09
N GLY A 246 9.01 8.10 -17.29
CA GLY A 246 7.56 7.85 -17.39
C GLY A 246 6.99 8.13 -18.80
N ILE A 247 7.65 8.97 -19.60
CA ILE A 247 7.32 9.24 -21.00
C ILE A 247 7.39 7.97 -21.89
N LEU A 248 8.23 6.98 -21.54
CA LEU A 248 8.40 5.75 -22.31
C LEU A 248 7.18 4.81 -22.22
N ASP A 249 6.30 5.00 -21.24
CA ASP A 249 5.01 4.30 -21.16
C ASP A 249 3.94 4.91 -22.10
N GLY A 250 4.32 5.89 -22.93
CA GLY A 250 3.43 6.53 -23.90
C GLY A 250 2.26 7.27 -23.25
N ILE A 251 1.08 7.21 -23.89
CA ILE A 251 -0.12 7.92 -23.40
C ILE A 251 -0.55 7.41 -22.01
N ARG A 252 -0.35 6.14 -21.69
CA ARG A 252 -0.65 5.56 -20.36
C ARG A 252 0.25 6.17 -19.29
N GLY A 253 1.55 6.27 -19.59
CA GLY A 253 2.52 6.92 -18.71
C GLY A 253 2.20 8.40 -18.48
N LEU A 254 1.76 9.12 -19.52
CA LEU A 254 1.31 10.51 -19.38
C LEU A 254 0.11 10.60 -18.44
N MET A 255 -0.96 9.82 -18.70
CA MET A 255 -2.16 9.84 -17.88
C MET A 255 -1.86 9.46 -16.42
N TRP A 256 -1.06 8.41 -16.21
CA TRP A 256 -0.66 7.98 -14.88
C TRP A 256 0.11 9.06 -14.13
N ASN A 257 1.11 9.69 -14.77
CA ASN A 257 1.90 10.74 -14.14
C ASN A 257 1.08 12.01 -13.86
N ILE A 258 0.13 12.36 -14.76
CA ILE A 258 -0.79 13.46 -14.50
C ILE A 258 -1.70 13.13 -13.31
N LEU A 259 -2.34 11.97 -13.28
CA LEU A 259 -3.33 11.62 -12.27
C LEU A 259 -2.70 11.29 -10.92
N GLN A 260 -1.71 10.38 -10.89
CA GLN A 260 -1.14 9.86 -9.65
C GLN A 260 -0.04 10.73 -9.07
N VAL A 261 0.80 11.35 -9.93
CA VAL A 261 1.97 12.09 -9.46
C VAL A 261 1.68 13.58 -9.34
N PHE A 262 1.01 14.18 -10.35
CA PHE A 262 0.71 15.61 -10.32
C PHE A 262 -0.61 15.92 -9.63
N TRP A 263 -1.74 15.48 -10.18
CA TRP A 263 -3.08 15.86 -9.71
C TRP A 263 -3.32 15.47 -8.25
N TYR A 264 -2.99 14.24 -7.88
CA TYR A 264 -3.17 13.77 -6.51
C TYR A 264 -2.37 14.63 -5.50
N ARG A 265 -1.10 14.91 -5.79
CA ARG A 265 -0.25 15.74 -4.91
C ARG A 265 -0.70 17.20 -4.88
N PHE A 266 -1.11 17.73 -6.03
CA PHE A 266 -1.69 19.08 -6.11
C PHE A 266 -2.98 19.18 -5.30
N LEU A 267 -3.84 18.17 -5.37
CA LEU A 267 -5.08 18.11 -4.61
C LEU A 267 -4.84 18.06 -3.09
N VAL A 268 -3.84 17.31 -2.63
CA VAL A 268 -3.42 17.33 -1.21
C VAL A 268 -3.01 18.74 -0.80
N ASP A 269 -2.19 19.43 -1.62
CA ASP A 269 -1.76 20.80 -1.36
C ASP A 269 -2.95 21.78 -1.34
N ALA A 270 -3.90 21.62 -2.26
CA ALA A 270 -5.10 22.45 -2.32
C ALA A 270 -5.97 22.30 -1.08
N LYS A 271 -6.15 21.07 -0.58
CA LYS A 271 -6.91 20.80 0.64
C LYS A 271 -6.21 21.35 1.90
N VAL A 272 -4.89 21.28 1.95
CA VAL A 272 -4.10 21.92 3.02
C VAL A 272 -4.31 23.43 2.99
N TYR A 273 -4.20 24.04 1.80
CA TYR A 273 -4.41 25.48 1.63
C TYR A 273 -5.85 25.90 1.99
N GLU A 274 -6.86 25.16 1.52
CA GLU A 274 -8.28 25.38 1.82
C GLU A 274 -8.50 25.40 3.33
N PHE A 275 -7.98 24.40 4.06
CA PHE A 275 -8.08 24.32 5.50
C PHE A 275 -7.39 25.50 6.20
N GLU A 276 -6.13 25.83 5.83
CA GLU A 276 -5.40 26.96 6.41
C GLU A 276 -6.10 28.29 6.13
N ASN A 277 -6.63 28.48 4.93
CA ASN A 277 -7.35 29.69 4.51
C ASN A 277 -8.67 29.88 5.28
N SER A 278 -9.37 28.80 5.63
CA SER A 278 -10.62 28.87 6.42
C SER A 278 -10.42 29.42 7.84
N PHE A 279 -9.19 29.48 8.31
CA PHE A 279 -8.77 30.06 9.58
C PHE A 279 -7.90 31.32 9.42
N ASP A 280 -7.93 31.97 8.25
CA ASP A 280 -7.12 33.15 7.93
C ASP A 280 -5.61 32.92 8.15
N PHE A 281 -5.12 31.68 8.00
CA PHE A 281 -3.75 31.25 8.29
C PHE A 281 -3.30 31.47 9.73
N ASP A 282 -4.24 31.68 10.67
CA ASP A 282 -3.93 31.83 12.10
C ASP A 282 -3.52 30.47 12.69
N LYS A 283 -2.24 30.37 13.07
CA LYS A 283 -1.65 29.12 13.58
C LYS A 283 -2.31 28.63 14.87
N THR A 284 -2.81 29.53 15.72
CA THR A 284 -3.44 29.16 17.00
C THR A 284 -4.80 28.54 16.74
N ARG A 285 -5.64 29.20 15.94
CA ARG A 285 -6.96 28.68 15.53
C ARG A 285 -6.84 27.33 14.78
N ILE A 286 -5.86 27.20 13.88
CA ILE A 286 -5.58 25.95 13.17
C ILE A 286 -5.22 24.81 14.14
N LYS A 287 -4.34 25.09 15.13
CA LYS A 287 -3.97 24.09 16.14
C LYS A 287 -5.15 23.63 16.98
N GLU A 288 -6.01 24.55 17.38
CA GLU A 288 -7.21 24.24 18.16
C GLU A 288 -8.17 23.36 17.34
N ALA A 289 -8.49 23.76 16.11
CA ALA A 289 -9.34 22.98 15.22
C ALA A 289 -8.81 21.56 14.94
N LEU A 290 -7.50 21.41 14.76
CA LEU A 290 -6.88 20.10 14.54
C LEU A 290 -6.96 19.19 15.78
N LYS A 291 -6.96 19.75 17.00
CA LYS A 291 -7.14 18.97 18.24
C LYS A 291 -8.57 18.44 18.41
N GLU A 292 -9.56 19.12 17.85
CA GLU A 292 -10.96 18.67 17.88
C GLU A 292 -11.27 17.56 16.87
N ILE A 293 -10.48 17.47 15.80
CA ILE A 293 -10.64 16.45 14.73
C ILE A 293 -9.94 15.13 15.09
N VAL A 294 -9.02 15.16 16.04
CA VAL A 294 -8.22 13.99 16.49
C VAL A 294 -8.87 13.33 17.68
#